data_2b661f88caa66f824df2605c53ffcb8d
#
_entry.id   2b661f88caa66f824df2605c53ffcb8d
#
_cell.length_a   1.000
_cell.length_b   1.000
_cell.length_c   1.000
_cell.angle_alpha   90.00
_cell.angle_beta   90.00
_cell.angle_gamma   90.00
#
_symmetry.space_group_name_H-M   'P 1'
#
loop_
_entity.id
_entity.type
_entity.pdbx_description
1 polymer ?
#
loop_
_entity_poly.entity_id
_entity_poly.type
_entity_poly.pdbx_seq_one_letter_code
_entity_poly.pdbx_strand_id
1 'polypeptide(L)'
;MNKHFLGKCTFVHWYCLALAILLWLPITILEAAPSQNLKVSGIVTSATDGEPLIGVSVQVKGTSTGTITDLNGKYTLNVSTGQTLVFSYIGFMEQQVVATKPVINVVLKEDTKTLDEVVVVGYGTMKRSDLTGSVVSVTGDELKKSVVTSLDQALQGRAAGVSVTQNSGAPGGGISVSIRGINSLNGNEPLYVIDGVAISGNTDGNSSVLSSINPSDIVSMEILKDASATAIYGSRASNGVVLITTNQGKAGKTKVSYEGYYGLQQLPKKLDVLNLREYAEYQNLRAQVLGFGDREEFKDPSLLGEGTNWQDEIFRNASMHNHQINISGGNEGTTYSLSGGYLSQDGIGIGSSFERFSARVNMDNKITNWLSTGLRASVAKTQQNNTIDNGNIIRTAIQQLPEVPAKNPDGSWGMQSENMYGTYFTNPVAEALMRENYEKGLQLYVDFFADITLYKGLVFRAEYAGNYYYNNNYQYTPSYDYGLYTQESLGSRSA
;
A
#
# COMPACT_ATOMS: atom_id res chain seq x y z
N MET A 1 -13.17 -21.67 -62.03
CA MET A 1 -13.30 -20.24 -62.37
C MET A 1 -12.82 -19.48 -61.12
N ASN A 2 -11.57 -19.23 -61.08
CA ASN A 2 -10.74 -18.10 -61.48
C ASN A 2 -10.90 -16.84 -60.65
N LYS A 3 -9.74 -16.47 -60.10
CA LYS A 3 -9.22 -15.14 -59.71
C LYS A 3 -9.38 -14.76 -58.25
N HIS A 4 -8.30 -14.88 -57.50
CA HIS A 4 -7.52 -13.80 -56.87
C HIS A 4 -6.41 -14.33 -56.01
N PHE A 5 -5.29 -14.61 -56.62
CA PHE A 5 -4.02 -14.83 -55.93
C PHE A 5 -2.94 -14.08 -56.73
N LEU A 6 -2.79 -12.80 -56.47
CA LEU A 6 -1.62 -12.01 -56.89
C LEU A 6 -1.72 -10.64 -56.15
N GLY A 7 -1.04 -10.50 -55.04
CA GLY A 7 -0.98 -9.21 -54.34
C GLY A 7 -0.23 -9.18 -53.04
N LYS A 8 0.65 -10.14 -52.73
CA LYS A 8 1.42 -10.13 -51.47
C LYS A 8 2.94 -10.27 -51.62
N CYS A 9 3.50 -10.09 -52.83
CA CYS A 9 4.95 -10.29 -53.03
C CYS A 9 5.77 -9.00 -53.22
N THR A 10 5.14 -7.83 -53.28
CA THR A 10 5.87 -6.58 -53.55
C THR A 10 6.31 -5.82 -52.30
N PHE A 11 5.72 -6.09 -51.13
CA PHE A 11 6.09 -5.40 -49.91
C PHE A 11 7.38 -5.93 -49.23
N VAL A 12 7.70 -7.21 -49.40
CA VAL A 12 8.91 -7.83 -48.79
C VAL A 12 10.18 -7.34 -49.50
N HIS A 13 10.13 -7.08 -50.81
CA HIS A 13 11.32 -6.61 -51.57
C HIS A 13 11.73 -5.18 -51.21
N TRP A 14 10.80 -4.32 -50.87
CA TRP A 14 11.09 -2.94 -50.43
C TRP A 14 11.73 -2.89 -49.06
N TYR A 15 11.35 -3.78 -48.13
CA TYR A 15 11.98 -3.86 -46.82
C TYR A 15 13.42 -4.40 -46.88
N CYS A 16 13.70 -5.36 -47.72
CA CYS A 16 15.05 -5.87 -47.92
C CYS A 16 15.98 -4.82 -48.59
N LEU A 17 15.45 -4.02 -49.53
CA LEU A 17 16.22 -2.96 -50.16
C LEU A 17 16.53 -1.79 -49.21
N ALA A 18 15.56 -1.43 -48.32
CA ALA A 18 15.75 -0.42 -47.31
C ALA A 18 16.75 -0.85 -46.24
N LEU A 19 16.77 -2.14 -45.86
CA LEU A 19 17.74 -2.69 -44.91
C LEU A 19 19.16 -2.76 -45.48
N ALA A 20 19.30 -3.04 -46.81
CA ALA A 20 20.59 -3.07 -47.47
C ALA A 20 21.20 -1.68 -47.63
N ILE A 21 20.39 -0.63 -47.80
CA ILE A 21 20.84 0.75 -47.91
C ILE A 21 21.29 1.28 -46.53
N LEU A 22 20.69 0.79 -45.42
CA LEU A 22 21.08 1.19 -44.06
C LEU A 22 22.45 0.60 -43.64
N LEU A 23 22.88 -0.51 -44.28
CA LEU A 23 24.15 -1.17 -44.00
C LEU A 23 25.36 -0.57 -44.76
N TRP A 24 25.13 0.41 -45.66
CA TRP A 24 26.16 1.09 -46.46
C TRP A 24 26.42 2.53 -46.07
N LEU A 25 25.94 3.00 -44.94
CA LEU A 25 26.36 4.26 -44.38
C LEU A 25 27.80 4.11 -43.84
N PRO A 26 28.76 4.92 -44.28
CA PRO A 26 30.11 4.89 -43.74
C PRO A 26 30.00 5.24 -42.26
N ILE A 27 30.41 4.30 -41.39
CA ILE A 27 30.64 4.56 -39.97
C ILE A 27 31.85 5.51 -39.93
N THR A 28 31.58 6.81 -39.87
CA THR A 28 32.59 7.76 -39.51
C THR A 28 32.91 7.49 -38.04
N ILE A 29 34.05 6.84 -37.80
CA ILE A 29 34.64 6.70 -36.47
C ILE A 29 34.91 8.14 -36.04
N LEU A 30 34.07 8.66 -35.17
CA LEU A 30 34.33 9.93 -34.48
C LEU A 30 35.46 9.61 -33.49
N GLU A 31 36.70 9.92 -33.89
CA GLU A 31 37.83 9.86 -32.97
C GLU A 31 37.52 10.79 -31.80
N ALA A 32 37.27 10.20 -30.63
CA ALA A 32 37.13 10.92 -29.38
C ALA A 32 38.48 11.64 -29.13
N ALA A 33 38.49 12.97 -29.20
CA ALA A 33 39.64 13.78 -28.82
C ALA A 33 40.12 13.33 -27.42
N PRO A 34 41.40 13.16 -27.17
CA PRO A 34 41.92 12.76 -25.87
C PRO A 34 41.41 13.70 -24.79
N SER A 35 40.58 13.19 -23.90
CA SER A 35 40.07 13.97 -22.78
C SER A 35 41.26 14.30 -21.88
N GLN A 36 41.62 15.57 -21.82
CA GLN A 36 42.68 16.02 -20.91
C GLN A 36 42.20 15.84 -19.47
N ASN A 37 42.89 14.96 -18.74
CA ASN A 37 42.63 14.78 -17.30
C ASN A 37 43.07 16.05 -16.57
N LEU A 38 42.11 16.70 -15.93
CA LEU A 38 42.30 17.87 -15.10
C LEU A 38 42.25 17.45 -13.64
N LYS A 39 43.31 17.73 -12.89
CA LYS A 39 43.31 17.59 -11.44
C LYS A 39 42.63 18.81 -10.84
N VAL A 40 41.39 18.66 -10.40
CA VAL A 40 40.63 19.74 -9.75
C VAL A 40 40.79 19.63 -8.24
N SER A 41 41.05 20.75 -7.60
CA SER A 41 41.13 20.91 -6.14
C SER A 41 40.37 22.16 -5.71
N GLY A 42 40.02 22.27 -4.45
CA GLY A 42 39.33 23.44 -3.92
C GLY A 42 38.92 23.27 -2.46
N ILE A 43 38.27 24.29 -1.94
CA ILE A 43 37.72 24.30 -0.58
C ILE A 43 36.20 24.48 -0.70
N VAL A 44 35.46 23.71 0.10
CA VAL A 44 34.02 23.86 0.25
C VAL A 44 33.73 24.52 1.59
N THR A 45 33.01 25.64 1.56
CA THR A 45 32.65 26.43 2.74
C THR A 45 31.13 26.61 2.85
N SER A 46 30.63 26.86 4.05
CA SER A 46 29.22 27.24 4.32
C SER A 46 29.02 28.72 3.94
N ALA A 47 27.83 29.02 3.39
CA ALA A 47 27.44 30.39 3.04
C ALA A 47 27.05 31.22 4.28
N THR A 48 26.72 30.59 5.40
CA THR A 48 26.17 31.22 6.61
C THR A 48 27.30 31.80 7.49
N ASP A 49 28.34 31.01 7.72
CA ASP A 49 29.44 31.35 8.64
C ASP A 49 30.83 31.39 7.97
N GLY A 50 30.93 30.94 6.71
CA GLY A 50 32.17 30.85 5.96
C GLY A 50 33.10 29.72 6.42
N GLU A 51 32.67 28.86 7.36
CA GLU A 51 33.46 27.76 7.85
C GLU A 51 33.64 26.63 6.80
N PRO A 52 34.81 25.94 6.82
CA PRO A 52 35.06 24.83 5.92
C PRO A 52 34.15 23.62 6.27
N LEU A 53 33.50 23.07 5.27
CA LEU A 53 32.59 21.92 5.45
C LEU A 53 33.35 20.60 5.29
N ILE A 54 33.35 19.80 6.34
CA ILE A 54 34.03 18.49 6.43
C ILE A 54 33.07 17.40 5.94
N GLY A 55 33.55 16.48 5.09
CA GLY A 55 32.73 15.32 4.67
C GLY A 55 31.74 15.61 3.54
N VAL A 56 31.87 16.74 2.85
CA VAL A 56 31.05 17.03 1.65
C VAL A 56 31.38 16.02 0.57
N SER A 57 30.39 15.37 0.01
CA SER A 57 30.54 14.48 -1.14
C SER A 57 30.73 15.31 -2.41
N VAL A 58 31.82 15.05 -3.14
CA VAL A 58 32.10 15.64 -4.43
C VAL A 58 32.17 14.56 -5.49
N GLN A 59 31.18 14.50 -6.38
CA GLN A 59 31.03 13.41 -7.36
C GLN A 59 30.93 13.96 -8.78
N VAL A 60 31.50 13.23 -9.74
CA VAL A 60 31.29 13.51 -11.16
C VAL A 60 29.93 13.06 -11.59
N LYS A 61 29.11 13.96 -12.11
CA LYS A 61 27.71 13.70 -12.53
C LYS A 61 27.63 12.51 -13.48
N GLY A 62 26.77 11.52 -13.13
CA GLY A 62 26.54 10.34 -13.94
C GLY A 62 27.61 9.25 -13.85
N THR A 63 28.57 9.35 -12.91
CA THR A 63 29.62 8.35 -12.68
C THR A 63 29.71 7.97 -11.20
N SER A 64 30.42 6.89 -10.89
CA SER A 64 30.78 6.52 -9.52
C SER A 64 32.07 7.18 -9.01
N THR A 65 32.71 8.05 -9.82
CA THR A 65 33.95 8.72 -9.46
C THR A 65 33.67 9.92 -8.54
N GLY A 66 34.21 9.89 -7.33
CA GLY A 66 34.02 10.97 -6.36
C GLY A 66 35.04 10.96 -5.25
N THR A 67 35.00 11.99 -4.40
CA THR A 67 35.81 12.16 -3.20
C THR A 67 34.99 12.84 -2.11
N ILE A 68 35.55 12.95 -0.90
CA ILE A 68 34.97 13.72 0.20
C ILE A 68 35.93 14.80 0.66
N THR A 69 35.42 15.90 1.23
CA THR A 69 36.28 16.97 1.78
C THR A 69 36.93 16.55 3.10
N ASP A 70 38.16 17.01 3.32
CA ASP A 70 38.92 16.78 4.55
C ASP A 70 38.52 17.74 5.71
N LEU A 71 39.27 17.69 6.84
CA LEU A 71 39.01 18.51 8.03
C LEU A 71 39.08 20.03 7.76
N ASN A 72 39.74 20.45 6.67
CA ASN A 72 39.86 21.85 6.24
C ASN A 72 38.91 22.17 5.07
N GLY A 73 37.92 21.31 4.79
CA GLY A 73 37.01 21.48 3.67
C GLY A 73 37.65 21.29 2.31
N LYS A 74 38.90 20.78 2.22
CA LYS A 74 39.61 20.61 0.95
C LYS A 74 39.25 19.31 0.28
N TYR A 75 39.16 19.35 -1.06
CA TYR A 75 38.98 18.15 -1.89
C TYR A 75 39.96 18.16 -3.07
N THR A 76 40.22 16.99 -3.60
CA THR A 76 41.02 16.82 -4.83
C THR A 76 40.43 15.66 -5.61
N LEU A 77 40.14 15.86 -6.91
CA LEU A 77 39.55 14.86 -7.79
C LEU A 77 40.15 15.00 -9.19
N ASN A 78 40.44 13.86 -9.83
CA ASN A 78 40.86 13.83 -11.23
C ASN A 78 39.63 13.67 -12.12
N VAL A 79 39.41 14.61 -13.02
CA VAL A 79 38.21 14.64 -13.88
C VAL A 79 38.63 15.07 -15.29
N SER A 80 37.79 14.77 -16.28
CA SER A 80 37.99 15.32 -17.62
C SER A 80 37.49 16.75 -17.70
N THR A 81 38.21 17.61 -18.41
CA THR A 81 37.80 19.01 -18.59
C THR A 81 36.38 19.10 -19.16
N GLY A 82 35.54 19.91 -18.54
CA GLY A 82 34.16 20.12 -18.94
C GLY A 82 33.14 19.19 -18.23
N GLN A 83 33.58 18.25 -17.41
CA GLN A 83 32.65 17.44 -16.61
C GLN A 83 32.03 18.28 -15.50
N THR A 84 30.77 17.92 -15.14
CA THR A 84 30.05 18.57 -14.04
C THR A 84 30.32 17.85 -12.72
N LEU A 85 30.80 18.60 -11.73
CA LEU A 85 30.96 18.16 -10.35
C LEU A 85 29.68 18.46 -9.58
N VAL A 86 29.23 17.52 -8.80
CA VAL A 86 28.07 17.62 -7.90
C VAL A 86 28.58 17.62 -6.48
N PHE A 87 28.27 18.67 -5.74
CA PHE A 87 28.60 18.85 -4.33
C PHE A 87 27.35 18.64 -3.51
N SER A 88 27.34 17.63 -2.64
CA SER A 88 26.22 17.34 -1.76
C SER A 88 26.66 17.15 -0.31
N TYR A 89 25.90 17.75 0.62
CA TYR A 89 26.14 17.64 2.05
C TYR A 89 24.81 17.68 2.80
N ILE A 90 24.70 16.92 3.88
CA ILE A 90 23.47 16.86 4.68
C ILE A 90 23.16 18.24 5.25
N GLY A 91 21.95 18.73 4.99
CA GLY A 91 21.51 20.07 5.43
C GLY A 91 21.88 21.21 4.51
N PHE A 92 22.47 20.93 3.32
CA PHE A 92 22.85 21.96 2.35
C PHE A 92 22.26 21.68 0.96
N MET A 93 21.99 22.72 0.21
CA MET A 93 21.50 22.62 -1.18
C MET A 93 22.60 22.04 -2.07
N GLU A 94 22.25 21.02 -2.86
CA GLU A 94 23.14 20.46 -3.88
C GLU A 94 23.57 21.55 -4.86
N GLN A 95 24.88 21.64 -5.14
CA GLN A 95 25.41 22.56 -6.12
C GLN A 95 26.19 21.82 -7.22
N GLN A 96 25.95 22.22 -8.47
CA GLN A 96 26.59 21.63 -9.63
C GLN A 96 27.55 22.69 -10.26
N VAL A 97 28.81 22.31 -10.50
CA VAL A 97 29.83 23.19 -11.06
C VAL A 97 30.60 22.47 -12.17
N VAL A 98 30.77 23.11 -13.30
CA VAL A 98 31.53 22.53 -14.42
C VAL A 98 33.06 22.68 -14.18
N ALA A 99 33.79 21.59 -14.31
CA ALA A 99 35.24 21.52 -14.12
C ALA A 99 36.01 22.15 -15.30
N THR A 100 36.16 23.49 -15.27
CA THR A 100 36.88 24.27 -16.30
C THR A 100 38.23 24.79 -15.82
N LYS A 101 38.49 24.76 -14.51
CA LYS A 101 39.68 25.30 -13.87
C LYS A 101 40.28 24.27 -12.90
N PRO A 102 41.62 24.31 -12.65
CA PRO A 102 42.25 23.38 -11.71
C PRO A 102 41.92 23.68 -10.23
N VAL A 103 41.45 24.90 -9.93
CA VAL A 103 41.02 25.28 -8.57
C VAL A 103 39.59 25.77 -8.63
N ILE A 104 38.69 25.11 -7.88
CA ILE A 104 37.27 25.44 -7.80
C ILE A 104 36.88 25.46 -6.33
N ASN A 105 36.66 26.64 -5.77
CA ASN A 105 36.10 26.81 -4.45
C ASN A 105 34.56 26.90 -4.55
N VAL A 106 33.85 26.22 -3.64
CA VAL A 106 32.40 26.14 -3.67
C VAL A 106 31.85 26.59 -2.32
N VAL A 107 30.82 27.43 -2.37
CA VAL A 107 30.11 27.90 -1.17
C VAL A 107 28.73 27.25 -1.19
N LEU A 108 28.47 26.31 -0.27
CA LEU A 108 27.17 25.66 -0.16
C LEU A 108 26.24 26.53 0.69
N LYS A 109 25.00 26.64 0.23
CA LYS A 109 23.93 27.30 0.98
C LYS A 109 23.18 26.23 1.77
N GLU A 110 22.84 26.54 3.03
CA GLU A 110 21.98 25.68 3.82
C GLU A 110 20.64 25.44 3.13
N ASP A 111 20.19 24.21 3.12
CA ASP A 111 18.88 23.88 2.61
C ASP A 111 17.82 24.19 3.68
N THR A 112 17.45 25.47 3.77
CA THR A 112 16.40 25.94 4.68
C THR A 112 15.04 25.37 4.35
N LYS A 113 14.88 24.70 3.20
CA LYS A 113 13.60 24.05 2.85
C LYS A 113 13.32 22.78 3.66
N THR A 114 14.35 22.15 4.25
CA THR A 114 14.15 21.00 5.15
C THR A 114 13.68 21.39 6.55
N LEU A 115 13.73 22.67 6.92
CA LEU A 115 13.33 23.14 8.26
C LEU A 115 11.91 23.73 8.33
N ASP A 116 11.28 23.96 7.19
CA ASP A 116 9.93 24.53 7.11
C ASP A 116 8.87 23.49 6.71
N GLU A 117 9.01 22.25 7.19
CA GLU A 117 7.93 21.27 7.07
C GLU A 117 6.74 21.76 7.94
N VAL A 118 5.75 22.32 7.26
CA VAL A 118 4.53 22.84 7.88
C VAL A 118 3.61 21.66 8.08
N VAL A 119 3.26 21.37 9.32
CA VAL A 119 2.29 20.34 9.69
C VAL A 119 0.95 21.01 9.91
N VAL A 120 -0.10 20.47 9.31
CA VAL A 120 -1.47 20.90 9.58
C VAL A 120 -1.84 20.38 10.97
N VAL A 121 -1.99 21.26 11.94
CA VAL A 121 -2.38 20.91 13.31
C VAL A 121 -3.71 21.58 13.63
N GLY A 122 -4.73 20.77 13.78
CA GLY A 122 -6.08 21.28 14.07
C GLY A 122 -6.64 22.11 12.92
N TYR A 123 -7.05 23.34 13.25
CA TYR A 123 -7.62 24.28 12.30
C TYR A 123 -6.58 25.28 11.74
N GLY A 124 -5.28 24.96 11.86
CA GLY A 124 -4.19 25.82 11.41
C GLY A 124 -2.97 25.04 10.97
N THR A 125 -2.00 25.77 10.42
CA THR A 125 -0.68 25.23 10.06
C THR A 125 0.34 25.69 11.08
N MET A 126 1.11 24.77 11.66
CA MET A 126 2.23 25.08 12.54
C MET A 126 3.54 24.53 11.95
N LYS A 127 4.65 25.19 12.24
CA LYS A 127 5.96 24.60 11.91
C LYS A 127 6.17 23.38 12.81
N ARG A 128 6.75 22.34 12.25
CA ARG A 128 7.06 21.11 12.99
C ARG A 128 7.93 21.38 14.23
N SER A 129 8.85 22.38 14.13
CA SER A 129 9.67 22.87 15.24
C SER A 129 8.86 23.42 16.43
N ASP A 130 7.65 23.90 16.17
CA ASP A 130 6.81 24.59 17.15
C ASP A 130 5.87 23.63 17.89
N LEU A 131 5.88 22.34 17.45
CA LEU A 131 5.10 21.29 18.13
C LEU A 131 5.85 20.83 19.38
N THR A 132 5.37 21.25 20.54
CA THR A 132 5.95 20.90 21.85
C THR A 132 5.64 19.49 22.34
N GLY A 133 4.80 18.74 21.61
CA GLY A 133 4.36 17.37 21.94
C GLY A 133 5.17 16.26 21.25
N SER A 134 5.06 15.03 21.76
CA SER A 134 5.63 13.84 21.11
C SER A 134 4.87 13.50 19.83
N VAL A 135 5.34 14.02 18.69
CA VAL A 135 4.79 13.75 17.37
C VAL A 135 5.71 12.79 16.63
N VAL A 136 5.14 11.73 16.06
CA VAL A 136 5.85 10.83 15.14
C VAL A 136 5.30 11.07 13.76
N SER A 137 6.19 11.32 12.81
CA SER A 137 5.86 11.53 11.41
C SER A 137 6.33 10.33 10.59
N VAL A 138 5.48 9.89 9.68
CA VAL A 138 5.78 8.87 8.67
C VAL A 138 5.55 9.52 7.30
N THR A 139 6.57 9.56 6.47
CA THR A 139 6.52 10.21 5.16
C THR A 139 5.90 9.31 4.10
N GLY A 140 5.31 9.88 3.05
CA GLY A 140 4.75 9.13 1.92
C GLY A 140 5.79 8.25 1.23
N ASP A 141 7.05 8.68 1.16
CA ASP A 141 8.13 7.88 0.59
C ASP A 141 8.47 6.64 1.45
N GLU A 142 8.33 6.74 2.78
CA GLU A 142 8.45 5.57 3.66
C GLU A 142 7.27 4.62 3.50
N LEU A 143 6.06 5.16 3.31
CA LEU A 143 4.86 4.34 3.06
C LEU A 143 5.00 3.53 1.76
N LYS A 144 5.55 4.13 0.71
CA LYS A 144 5.74 3.50 -0.60
C LYS A 144 6.81 2.40 -0.63
N LYS A 145 7.72 2.35 0.35
CA LYS A 145 8.76 1.30 0.43
C LYS A 145 8.21 -0.10 0.74
N SER A 146 7.00 -0.19 1.23
CA SER A 146 6.34 -1.45 1.54
C SER A 146 5.09 -1.59 0.69
N VAL A 147 4.83 -2.79 0.19
CA VAL A 147 3.57 -3.12 -0.47
C VAL A 147 2.52 -3.26 0.63
N VAL A 148 1.74 -2.21 0.83
CA VAL A 148 0.64 -2.17 1.80
C VAL A 148 -0.67 -1.89 1.08
N THR A 149 -1.73 -2.56 1.49
CA THR A 149 -3.06 -2.41 0.90
C THR A 149 -3.92 -1.37 1.60
N SER A 150 -3.60 -1.07 2.87
CA SER A 150 -4.28 -0.06 3.69
C SER A 150 -3.29 0.86 4.40
N LEU A 151 -3.75 2.06 4.78
CA LEU A 151 -2.94 3.03 5.52
C LEU A 151 -2.64 2.56 6.96
N ASP A 152 -3.55 1.84 7.59
CA ASP A 152 -3.34 1.28 8.93
C ASP A 152 -2.16 0.32 8.94
N GLN A 153 -2.09 -0.57 7.96
CA GLN A 153 -0.97 -1.50 7.79
C GLN A 153 0.35 -0.75 7.60
N ALA A 154 0.30 0.38 6.91
CA ALA A 154 1.48 1.20 6.67
C ALA A 154 2.09 1.80 7.94
N LEU A 155 1.34 1.92 9.03
CA LEU A 155 1.84 2.39 10.33
C LEU A 155 2.57 1.32 11.14
N GLN A 156 2.39 0.04 10.81
CA GLN A 156 2.94 -1.07 11.57
C GLN A 156 4.47 -1.01 11.66
N GLY A 157 4.99 -0.98 12.89
CA GLY A 157 6.43 -0.95 13.18
C GLY A 157 7.15 0.37 12.86
N ARG A 158 6.43 1.43 12.43
CA ARG A 158 7.02 2.72 12.04
C ARG A 158 6.84 3.83 13.07
N ALA A 159 5.91 3.67 14.00
CA ALA A 159 5.62 4.67 15.00
C ALA A 159 5.77 4.09 16.40
N ALA A 160 6.75 4.57 17.18
CA ALA A 160 6.93 4.14 18.57
C ALA A 160 5.68 4.45 19.40
N GLY A 161 5.19 3.47 20.20
CA GLY A 161 3.99 3.60 21.01
C GLY A 161 2.67 3.52 20.23
N VAL A 162 2.71 3.08 18.98
CA VAL A 162 1.54 2.73 18.16
C VAL A 162 1.54 1.22 17.95
N SER A 163 0.48 0.57 18.39
CA SER A 163 0.24 -0.85 18.14
C SER A 163 -0.75 -0.99 16.99
N VAL A 164 -0.37 -1.75 16.00
CA VAL A 164 -1.21 -2.07 14.83
C VAL A 164 -1.41 -3.56 14.81
N THR A 165 -2.65 -3.99 14.98
CA THR A 165 -3.04 -5.40 15.00
C THR A 165 -3.97 -5.68 13.84
N GLN A 166 -3.58 -6.63 13.01
CA GLN A 166 -4.44 -7.11 11.95
C GLN A 166 -5.39 -8.16 12.54
N ASN A 167 -6.70 -7.90 12.45
CA ASN A 167 -7.72 -8.75 13.07
C ASN A 167 -7.89 -10.07 12.30
N SER A 168 -7.64 -10.04 10.99
CA SER A 168 -7.63 -11.24 10.15
C SER A 168 -6.61 -11.12 9.02
N GLY A 169 -6.25 -12.26 8.41
CA GLY A 169 -5.40 -12.30 7.21
C GLY A 169 -6.18 -12.10 5.89
N ALA A 170 -7.49 -11.85 5.96
CA ALA A 170 -8.33 -11.67 4.77
C ALA A 170 -7.96 -10.37 4.03
N PRO A 171 -8.01 -10.37 2.68
CA PRO A 171 -7.85 -9.15 1.90
C PRO A 171 -8.86 -8.07 2.32
N GLY A 172 -8.37 -6.84 2.57
CA GLY A 172 -9.22 -5.74 3.05
C GLY A 172 -9.73 -5.89 4.49
N GLY A 173 -9.27 -6.92 5.23
CA GLY A 173 -9.67 -7.19 6.60
C GLY A 173 -9.38 -6.03 7.56
N GLY A 174 -10.16 -5.94 8.64
CA GLY A 174 -10.06 -4.89 9.64
C GLY A 174 -8.70 -4.88 10.33
N ILE A 175 -8.19 -3.69 10.55
CA ILE A 175 -6.95 -3.42 11.26
C ILE A 175 -7.27 -2.50 12.43
N SER A 176 -6.87 -2.89 13.62
CA SER A 176 -7.02 -2.09 14.83
C SER A 176 -5.74 -1.34 15.14
N VAL A 177 -5.86 -0.03 15.30
CA VAL A 177 -4.76 0.85 15.66
C VAL A 177 -5.00 1.37 17.08
N SER A 178 -4.02 1.23 17.95
CA SER A 178 -4.07 1.82 19.29
C SER A 178 -2.80 2.63 19.59
N ILE A 179 -2.97 3.78 20.21
CA ILE A 179 -1.89 4.68 20.59
C ILE A 179 -1.73 4.62 22.10
N ARG A 180 -0.51 4.23 22.57
CA ARG A 180 -0.18 4.07 24.00
C ARG A 180 -1.03 3.04 24.75
N GLY A 181 -1.55 2.03 24.04
CA GLY A 181 -2.29 0.93 24.62
C GLY A 181 -3.81 1.13 24.65
N ILE A 182 -4.47 0.29 25.45
CA ILE A 182 -5.93 0.27 25.58
C ILE A 182 -6.32 1.22 26.71
N ASN A 183 -7.03 2.30 26.36
CA ASN A 183 -7.43 3.36 27.28
C ASN A 183 -8.94 3.40 27.55
N SER A 184 -9.74 2.68 26.76
CA SER A 184 -11.20 2.74 26.82
C SER A 184 -11.83 1.36 26.62
N LEU A 185 -12.93 1.11 27.33
CA LEU A 185 -13.75 -0.09 27.12
C LEU A 185 -14.65 0.01 25.87
N ASN A 186 -14.91 1.22 25.41
CA ASN A 186 -15.84 1.51 24.30
C ASN A 186 -15.16 1.74 22.94
N GLY A 187 -13.89 1.32 22.80
CA GLY A 187 -13.08 1.50 21.59
C GLY A 187 -11.79 2.28 21.86
N ASN A 188 -10.72 1.89 21.21
CA ASN A 188 -9.38 2.44 21.40
C ASN A 188 -8.79 3.05 20.14
N GLU A 189 -9.59 3.14 19.08
CA GLU A 189 -9.14 3.70 17.82
C GLU A 189 -8.86 5.22 17.94
N PRO A 190 -7.77 5.70 17.32
CA PRO A 190 -7.46 7.11 17.28
C PRO A 190 -8.47 7.88 16.39
N LEU A 191 -8.53 9.18 16.60
CA LEU A 191 -9.24 10.06 15.68
C LEU A 191 -8.39 10.24 14.41
N TYR A 192 -8.97 9.97 13.25
CA TYR A 192 -8.35 10.25 11.96
C TYR A 192 -8.75 11.64 11.47
N VAL A 193 -7.75 12.42 11.06
CA VAL A 193 -7.96 13.76 10.50
C VAL A 193 -7.29 13.82 9.14
N ILE A 194 -8.08 14.00 8.09
CA ILE A 194 -7.61 14.04 6.70
C ILE A 194 -7.69 15.47 6.20
N ASP A 195 -6.55 16.04 5.82
CA ASP A 195 -6.43 17.43 5.34
C ASP A 195 -7.12 18.47 6.26
N GLY A 196 -7.14 18.21 7.58
CA GLY A 196 -7.77 19.08 8.60
C GLY A 196 -9.16 18.65 9.03
N VAL A 197 -9.83 17.76 8.32
CA VAL A 197 -11.19 17.32 8.63
C VAL A 197 -11.17 16.01 9.42
N ALA A 198 -11.81 16.03 10.59
CA ALA A 198 -11.93 14.86 11.45
C ALA A 198 -12.97 13.87 10.90
N ILE A 199 -12.54 12.64 10.69
CA ILE A 199 -13.38 11.53 10.26
C ILE A 199 -13.54 10.56 11.43
N SER A 200 -14.78 10.23 11.75
CA SER A 200 -15.07 9.21 12.76
C SER A 200 -14.70 7.84 12.19
N GLY A 201 -13.90 7.08 12.94
CA GLY A 201 -13.61 5.69 12.62
C GLY A 201 -14.87 4.82 12.69
N ASN A 202 -14.86 3.70 11.99
CA ASN A 202 -15.92 2.71 12.12
C ASN A 202 -15.71 1.92 13.41
N THR A 203 -16.72 1.90 14.28
CA THR A 203 -16.63 1.24 15.59
C THR A 203 -16.80 -0.28 15.52
N ASP A 204 -17.14 -0.82 14.35
CA ASP A 204 -17.54 -2.24 14.23
C ASP A 204 -16.35 -3.20 14.05
N GLY A 205 -15.12 -2.69 13.94
CA GLY A 205 -13.88 -3.51 13.90
C GLY A 205 -13.70 -4.39 12.66
N ASN A 206 -14.68 -4.45 11.76
CA ASN A 206 -14.64 -5.33 10.58
C ASN A 206 -14.12 -4.65 9.33
N SER A 207 -14.28 -3.34 9.19
CA SER A 207 -13.75 -2.57 8.08
C SER A 207 -13.10 -1.28 8.58
N SER A 208 -11.92 -0.96 8.07
CA SER A 208 -11.24 0.31 8.38
C SER A 208 -11.68 1.39 7.40
N VAL A 209 -12.04 2.57 7.92
CA VAL A 209 -12.27 3.78 7.10
C VAL A 209 -11.06 4.11 6.24
N LEU A 210 -9.86 3.78 6.73
CA LEU A 210 -8.61 4.00 6.00
C LEU A 210 -8.39 3.01 4.85
N SER A 211 -9.12 1.89 4.79
CA SER A 211 -9.04 0.95 3.66
C SER A 211 -9.54 1.58 2.35
N SER A 212 -10.39 2.61 2.43
CA SER A 212 -10.88 3.37 1.28
C SER A 212 -9.87 4.39 0.73
N ILE A 213 -8.83 4.73 1.51
CA ILE A 213 -7.83 5.72 1.13
C ILE A 213 -6.65 5.01 0.45
N ASN A 214 -6.22 5.56 -0.68
CA ASN A 214 -5.06 5.02 -1.36
C ASN A 214 -3.76 5.52 -0.69
N PRO A 215 -2.86 4.63 -0.24
CA PRO A 215 -1.58 5.03 0.34
C PRO A 215 -0.72 5.91 -0.57
N SER A 216 -0.83 5.77 -1.90
CA SER A 216 -0.08 6.60 -2.86
C SER A 216 -0.54 8.07 -2.90
N ASP A 217 -1.74 8.38 -2.37
CA ASP A 217 -2.23 9.76 -2.27
C ASP A 217 -1.68 10.51 -1.06
N ILE A 218 -0.91 9.85 -0.18
CA ILE A 218 -0.47 10.40 1.09
C ILE A 218 0.93 11.01 0.97
N VAL A 219 1.07 12.23 1.49
CA VAL A 219 2.36 12.93 1.64
C VAL A 219 3.00 12.60 2.97
N SER A 220 2.21 12.65 4.05
CA SER A 220 2.67 12.37 5.40
C SER A 220 1.54 11.93 6.32
N MET A 221 1.91 11.22 7.38
CA MET A 221 1.05 10.88 8.50
C MET A 221 1.74 11.29 9.79
N GLU A 222 1.11 12.17 10.56
CA GLU A 222 1.59 12.60 11.87
C GLU A 222 0.72 12.02 12.97
N ILE A 223 1.36 11.43 13.98
CA ILE A 223 0.66 10.79 15.09
C ILE A 223 0.85 11.64 16.34
N LEU A 224 -0.25 12.25 16.78
CA LEU A 224 -0.31 13.05 18.00
C LEU A 224 -0.68 12.14 19.17
N LYS A 225 0.24 11.99 20.12
CA LYS A 225 0.08 11.05 21.24
C LYS A 225 -0.21 11.77 22.54
N ASP A 226 0.21 13.03 22.67
CA ASP A 226 0.12 13.77 23.92
C ASP A 226 -1.18 14.60 23.99
N ALA A 227 -1.74 14.71 25.19
CA ALA A 227 -2.97 15.46 25.43
C ALA A 227 -2.86 16.93 25.01
N SER A 228 -1.69 17.56 25.15
CA SER A 228 -1.46 18.93 24.69
C SER A 228 -1.60 19.08 23.18
N ALA A 229 -1.12 18.11 22.41
CA ALA A 229 -1.22 18.12 20.95
C ALA A 229 -2.62 17.74 20.45
N THR A 230 -3.35 16.91 21.20
CA THR A 230 -4.69 16.43 20.82
C THR A 230 -5.83 17.30 21.36
N ALA A 231 -5.57 18.21 22.31
CA ALA A 231 -6.57 19.04 22.98
C ALA A 231 -7.48 19.84 22.03
N ILE A 232 -6.93 20.28 20.89
CA ILE A 232 -7.65 21.05 19.87
C ILE A 232 -8.82 20.26 19.23
N TYR A 233 -8.75 18.92 19.26
CA TYR A 233 -9.79 18.03 18.73
C TYR A 233 -10.84 17.60 19.78
N GLY A 234 -10.67 18.06 21.03
CA GLY A 234 -11.58 17.79 22.14
C GLY A 234 -11.60 16.34 22.60
N SER A 235 -12.71 15.91 23.19
CA SER A 235 -12.85 14.56 23.81
C SER A 235 -12.73 13.41 22.81
N ARG A 236 -13.04 13.63 21.53
CA ARG A 236 -12.89 12.60 20.48
C ARG A 236 -11.45 12.17 20.27
N ALA A 237 -10.50 12.99 20.68
CA ALA A 237 -9.06 12.73 20.52
C ALA A 237 -8.41 12.08 21.75
N SER A 238 -9.20 11.57 22.71
CA SER A 238 -8.70 10.95 23.93
C SER A 238 -7.77 9.74 23.67
N ASN A 239 -7.98 9.02 22.59
CA ASN A 239 -7.16 7.87 22.17
C ASN A 239 -6.01 8.26 21.23
N GLY A 240 -5.70 9.55 21.09
CA GLY A 240 -4.73 10.08 20.15
C GLY A 240 -5.34 10.49 18.80
N VAL A 241 -4.53 11.12 17.97
CA VAL A 241 -4.94 11.61 16.64
C VAL A 241 -3.91 11.17 15.60
N VAL A 242 -4.39 10.71 14.45
CA VAL A 242 -3.60 10.46 13.25
C VAL A 242 -3.97 11.51 12.21
N LEU A 243 -3.05 12.46 11.97
CA LEU A 243 -3.18 13.47 10.93
C LEU A 243 -2.69 12.88 9.61
N ILE A 244 -3.47 13.00 8.58
CA ILE A 244 -3.16 12.49 7.24
C ILE A 244 -3.18 13.66 6.27
N THR A 245 -2.03 13.93 5.67
CA THR A 245 -1.87 14.96 4.64
C THR A 245 -1.83 14.31 3.27
N THR A 246 -2.71 14.71 2.37
CA THR A 246 -2.78 14.16 1.01
C THR A 246 -2.03 15.02 0.00
N ASN A 247 -1.75 14.43 -1.18
CA ASN A 247 -1.08 15.11 -2.28
C ASN A 247 -1.83 16.36 -2.72
N GLN A 248 -1.16 17.50 -2.65
CA GLN A 248 -1.66 18.79 -3.12
C GLN A 248 -0.96 19.21 -4.42
N GLY A 249 -1.63 20.04 -5.22
CA GLY A 249 -1.04 20.65 -6.40
C GLY A 249 0.10 21.61 -6.03
N LYS A 250 1.09 21.71 -6.90
CA LYS A 250 2.16 22.70 -6.78
C LYS A 250 2.22 23.51 -8.06
N ALA A 251 2.52 24.82 -7.91
CA ALA A 251 2.75 25.68 -9.06
C ALA A 251 3.91 25.13 -9.91
N GLY A 252 3.68 25.05 -11.23
CA GLY A 252 4.65 24.52 -12.17
C GLY A 252 3.99 23.77 -13.32
N LYS A 253 4.82 23.18 -14.18
CA LYS A 253 4.33 22.36 -15.30
C LYS A 253 3.56 21.15 -14.79
N THR A 254 2.49 20.80 -15.49
CA THR A 254 1.73 19.56 -15.21
C THR A 254 2.65 18.35 -15.26
N LYS A 255 2.60 17.55 -14.20
CA LYS A 255 3.28 16.27 -14.07
C LYS A 255 2.24 15.16 -14.07
N VAL A 256 2.48 14.13 -14.86
CA VAL A 256 1.70 12.90 -14.87
C VAL A 256 2.61 11.79 -14.37
N SER A 257 2.18 11.07 -13.36
CA SER A 257 2.87 9.88 -12.85
C SER A 257 1.94 8.69 -12.83
N TYR A 258 2.50 7.53 -13.16
CA TYR A 258 1.85 6.24 -13.01
C TYR A 258 2.71 5.37 -12.11
N GLU A 259 2.07 4.75 -11.13
CA GLU A 259 2.65 3.75 -10.25
C GLU A 259 1.83 2.47 -10.36
N GLY A 260 2.50 1.33 -10.48
CA GLY A 260 1.80 0.05 -10.53
C GLY A 260 2.69 -1.08 -10.06
N TYR A 261 2.07 -2.09 -9.46
CA TYR A 261 2.75 -3.34 -9.12
C TYR A 261 1.83 -4.54 -9.35
N TYR A 262 2.45 -5.68 -9.58
CA TYR A 262 1.84 -7.00 -9.57
C TYR A 262 2.60 -7.87 -8.58
N GLY A 263 1.88 -8.61 -7.74
CA GLY A 263 2.46 -9.47 -6.72
C GLY A 263 1.76 -10.83 -6.66
N LEU A 264 2.47 -11.83 -6.16
CA LEU A 264 1.94 -13.14 -5.82
C LEU A 264 2.05 -13.35 -4.32
N GLN A 265 0.98 -13.80 -3.72
CA GLN A 265 0.87 -14.12 -2.31
C GLN A 265 0.84 -15.64 -2.13
N GLN A 266 1.56 -16.13 -1.14
CA GLN A 266 1.63 -17.55 -0.83
C GLN A 266 1.51 -17.75 0.68
N LEU A 267 0.93 -18.87 1.08
CA LEU A 267 0.95 -19.28 2.48
C LEU A 267 2.39 -19.70 2.85
N PRO A 268 3.01 -19.08 3.87
CA PRO A 268 4.41 -19.34 4.21
C PRO A 268 4.62 -20.73 4.82
N LYS A 269 3.62 -21.24 5.54
CA LYS A 269 3.68 -22.56 6.19
C LYS A 269 2.28 -23.12 6.38
N LYS A 270 2.11 -24.41 6.13
CA LYS A 270 0.94 -25.22 6.50
C LYS A 270 1.21 -25.92 7.83
N LEU A 271 0.14 -26.31 8.51
CA LEU A 271 0.25 -27.16 9.69
C LEU A 271 0.51 -28.62 9.24
N ASP A 272 1.35 -29.32 9.96
CA ASP A 272 1.55 -30.74 9.77
C ASP A 272 0.33 -31.48 10.35
N VAL A 273 -0.45 -32.11 9.50
CA VAL A 273 -1.63 -32.92 9.84
C VAL A 273 -1.40 -34.34 9.39
N LEU A 274 -2.09 -35.27 10.01
CA LEU A 274 -2.01 -36.71 9.63
C LEU A 274 -2.57 -36.89 8.21
N ASN A 275 -1.83 -37.61 7.37
CA ASN A 275 -2.35 -38.13 6.11
C ASN A 275 -3.28 -39.33 6.37
N LEU A 276 -3.95 -39.85 5.34
CA LEU A 276 -4.94 -40.91 5.51
C LEU A 276 -4.33 -42.19 6.13
N ARG A 277 -3.12 -42.56 5.76
CA ARG A 277 -2.42 -43.72 6.33
C ARG A 277 -2.12 -43.53 7.82
N GLU A 278 -1.49 -42.42 8.16
CA GLU A 278 -1.17 -42.08 9.55
C GLU A 278 -2.45 -41.92 10.40
N TYR A 279 -3.51 -41.37 9.81
CA TYR A 279 -4.80 -41.27 10.45
C TYR A 279 -5.39 -42.66 10.74
N ALA A 280 -5.35 -43.59 9.80
CA ALA A 280 -5.80 -44.96 9.97
C ALA A 280 -5.01 -45.69 11.08
N GLU A 281 -3.67 -45.54 11.08
CA GLU A 281 -2.81 -46.11 12.14
C GLU A 281 -3.19 -45.55 13.52
N TYR A 282 -3.39 -44.22 13.62
CA TYR A 282 -3.85 -43.57 14.84
C TYR A 282 -5.22 -44.05 15.29
N GLN A 283 -6.19 -44.22 14.37
CA GLN A 283 -7.50 -44.71 14.71
C GLN A 283 -7.50 -46.16 15.17
N ASN A 284 -6.70 -47.03 14.58
CA ASN A 284 -6.52 -48.41 15.02
C ASN A 284 -5.90 -48.46 16.43
N LEU A 285 -4.87 -47.67 16.70
CA LEU A 285 -4.29 -47.56 18.06
C LEU A 285 -5.33 -47.07 19.06
N ARG A 286 -6.12 -46.07 18.70
CA ARG A 286 -7.20 -45.53 19.53
C ARG A 286 -8.29 -46.57 19.81
N ALA A 287 -8.68 -47.33 18.79
CA ALA A 287 -9.66 -48.42 18.94
C ALA A 287 -9.19 -49.49 19.91
N GLN A 288 -7.93 -49.92 19.83
CA GLN A 288 -7.32 -50.87 20.75
C GLN A 288 -7.32 -50.34 22.20
N VAL A 289 -6.90 -49.06 22.43
CA VAL A 289 -6.83 -48.47 23.76
C VAL A 289 -8.21 -48.30 24.40
N LEU A 290 -9.22 -47.96 23.61
CA LEU A 290 -10.60 -47.71 24.08
C LEU A 290 -11.48 -48.94 24.06
N GLY A 291 -11.01 -50.08 23.55
CA GLY A 291 -11.76 -51.32 23.44
C GLY A 291 -12.84 -51.33 22.36
N PHE A 292 -12.69 -50.47 21.35
CA PHE A 292 -13.52 -50.48 20.16
C PHE A 292 -13.00 -51.48 19.13
N GLY A 293 -13.85 -51.96 18.23
CA GLY A 293 -13.42 -52.75 17.06
C GLY A 293 -12.70 -51.88 16.03
N ASP A 294 -11.72 -52.46 15.32
CA ASP A 294 -11.08 -51.81 14.21
C ASP A 294 -12.07 -51.59 13.06
N ARG A 295 -11.89 -50.47 12.38
CA ARG A 295 -12.68 -50.22 11.15
C ARG A 295 -12.19 -51.12 10.03
N GLU A 296 -13.11 -51.71 9.27
CA GLU A 296 -12.81 -52.58 8.14
C GLU A 296 -11.88 -51.89 7.12
N GLU A 297 -12.14 -50.59 6.86
CA GLU A 297 -11.37 -49.78 5.89
C GLU A 297 -9.95 -49.51 6.35
N PHE A 298 -9.65 -49.62 7.66
CA PHE A 298 -8.35 -49.32 8.25
C PHE A 298 -7.58 -50.55 8.69
N LYS A 299 -8.05 -51.77 8.37
CA LYS A 299 -7.36 -52.99 8.75
C LYS A 299 -5.93 -53.07 8.26
N ASP A 300 -5.67 -52.54 7.04
CA ASP A 300 -4.34 -52.48 6.49
C ASP A 300 -4.02 -51.04 6.02
N PRO A 301 -3.47 -50.20 6.90
CA PRO A 301 -3.14 -48.81 6.56
C PRO A 301 -2.13 -48.69 5.41
N SER A 302 -1.33 -49.73 5.16
CA SER A 302 -0.31 -49.72 4.10
C SER A 302 -0.91 -49.64 2.69
N LEU A 303 -2.17 -50.08 2.53
CA LEU A 303 -2.90 -50.04 1.26
C LEU A 303 -3.53 -48.68 0.99
N LEU A 304 -3.59 -47.80 2.01
CA LEU A 304 -4.19 -46.50 1.89
C LEU A 304 -3.22 -45.49 1.26
N GLY A 305 -3.77 -44.56 0.48
CA GLY A 305 -3.03 -43.42 -0.06
C GLY A 305 -2.82 -42.31 0.96
N GLU A 306 -2.47 -41.15 0.45
CA GLU A 306 -2.28 -39.95 1.31
C GLU A 306 -3.62 -39.33 1.75
N GLY A 307 -4.72 -39.58 1.02
CA GLY A 307 -6.02 -38.98 1.26
C GLY A 307 -6.08 -37.52 0.86
N THR A 308 -7.04 -36.80 1.42
CA THR A 308 -7.27 -35.38 1.13
C THR A 308 -6.48 -34.51 2.11
N ASN A 309 -5.55 -33.71 1.59
CA ASN A 309 -4.97 -32.62 2.34
C ASN A 309 -5.85 -31.37 2.21
N TRP A 310 -6.72 -31.15 3.17
CA TRP A 310 -7.69 -30.08 3.14
C TRP A 310 -7.08 -28.68 3.13
N GLN A 311 -5.85 -28.51 3.63
CA GLN A 311 -5.13 -27.24 3.52
C GLN A 311 -4.72 -26.95 2.07
N ASP A 312 -4.39 -27.98 1.28
CA ASP A 312 -4.10 -27.83 -0.15
C ASP A 312 -5.36 -27.45 -0.96
N GLU A 313 -6.52 -27.92 -0.51
CA GLU A 313 -7.79 -27.64 -1.17
C GLU A 313 -8.31 -26.21 -0.91
N ILE A 314 -8.08 -25.66 0.29
CA ILE A 314 -8.58 -24.32 0.66
C ILE A 314 -7.59 -23.18 0.43
N PHE A 315 -6.28 -23.48 0.32
CA PHE A 315 -5.26 -22.46 0.11
C PHE A 315 -4.71 -22.51 -1.31
N ARG A 316 -4.50 -21.33 -1.87
CA ARG A 316 -3.96 -21.14 -3.23
C ARG A 316 -2.89 -20.06 -3.26
N ASN A 317 -2.09 -20.06 -4.32
CA ASN A 317 -1.32 -18.87 -4.66
C ASN A 317 -2.28 -17.81 -5.19
N ALA A 318 -2.21 -16.60 -4.67
CA ALA A 318 -3.15 -15.53 -4.96
C ALA A 318 -2.44 -14.33 -5.58
N SER A 319 -3.08 -13.72 -6.56
CA SER A 319 -2.56 -12.54 -7.22
C SER A 319 -3.01 -11.25 -6.53
N MET A 320 -2.17 -10.23 -6.63
CA MET A 320 -2.55 -8.87 -6.29
C MET A 320 -1.95 -7.89 -7.29
N HIS A 321 -2.68 -6.85 -7.61
CA HIS A 321 -2.17 -5.78 -8.44
C HIS A 321 -2.77 -4.43 -8.05
N ASN A 322 -1.99 -3.38 -8.24
CA ASN A 322 -2.39 -2.01 -7.98
C ASN A 322 -1.95 -1.12 -9.15
N HIS A 323 -2.82 -0.20 -9.51
CA HIS A 323 -2.58 0.79 -10.55
C HIS A 323 -3.01 2.15 -10.06
N GLN A 324 -2.12 3.13 -10.13
CA GLN A 324 -2.33 4.49 -9.68
C GLN A 324 -1.86 5.48 -10.72
N ILE A 325 -2.71 6.46 -11.03
CA ILE A 325 -2.38 7.60 -11.88
C ILE A 325 -2.51 8.86 -11.06
N ASN A 326 -1.50 9.73 -11.11
CA ASN A 326 -1.51 11.05 -10.50
C ASN A 326 -1.20 12.12 -11.54
N ILE A 327 -1.99 13.18 -11.55
CA ILE A 327 -1.82 14.36 -12.40
C ILE A 327 -1.80 15.57 -11.48
N SER A 328 -0.71 16.30 -11.42
CA SER A 328 -0.60 17.49 -10.58
C SER A 328 0.10 18.63 -11.31
N GLY A 329 -0.27 19.85 -10.98
CA GLY A 329 0.30 21.04 -11.61
C GLY A 329 -0.39 22.31 -11.16
N GLY A 330 -0.14 23.39 -11.87
CA GLY A 330 -0.79 24.67 -11.61
C GLY A 330 0.08 25.86 -11.93
N ASN A 331 -0.41 27.02 -11.55
CA ASN A 331 0.28 28.29 -11.60
C ASN A 331 0.18 29.01 -10.25
N GLU A 332 0.57 30.28 -10.17
CA GLU A 332 0.50 31.09 -8.92
C GLU A 332 -0.92 31.32 -8.43
N GLY A 333 -1.93 31.23 -9.31
CA GLY A 333 -3.33 31.45 -8.98
C GLY A 333 -4.10 30.17 -8.70
N THR A 334 -3.77 29.06 -9.35
CA THR A 334 -4.50 27.80 -9.22
C THR A 334 -3.54 26.62 -9.21
N THR A 335 -3.66 25.77 -8.21
CA THR A 335 -2.94 24.49 -8.15
C THR A 335 -3.93 23.35 -8.04
N TYR A 336 -3.58 22.19 -8.63
CA TYR A 336 -4.45 21.02 -8.64
C TYR A 336 -3.67 19.73 -8.54
N SER A 337 -4.30 18.73 -7.93
CA SER A 337 -3.87 17.34 -7.91
C SER A 337 -5.08 16.45 -8.15
N LEU A 338 -4.98 15.56 -9.13
CA LEU A 338 -5.98 14.58 -9.50
C LEU A 338 -5.36 13.22 -9.37
N SER A 339 -6.03 12.28 -8.73
CA SER A 339 -5.57 10.88 -8.69
C SER A 339 -6.70 9.91 -9.00
N GLY A 340 -6.33 8.76 -9.55
CA GLY A 340 -7.22 7.64 -9.78
C GLY A 340 -6.49 6.34 -9.54
N GLY A 341 -7.10 5.43 -8.77
CA GLY A 341 -6.49 4.18 -8.36
C GLY A 341 -7.40 2.98 -8.48
N TYR A 342 -6.82 1.83 -8.80
CA TYR A 342 -7.45 0.52 -8.76
C TYR A 342 -6.54 -0.47 -8.06
N LEU A 343 -7.07 -1.14 -7.04
CA LEU A 343 -6.43 -2.23 -6.32
C LEU A 343 -7.32 -3.46 -6.44
N SER A 344 -6.72 -4.60 -6.78
CA SER A 344 -7.34 -5.91 -6.68
C SER A 344 -6.39 -6.85 -5.95
N GLN A 345 -6.90 -7.55 -4.97
CA GLN A 345 -6.18 -8.53 -4.17
C GLN A 345 -7.03 -9.76 -4.00
N ASP A 346 -6.60 -10.88 -4.59
CA ASP A 346 -7.14 -12.19 -4.27
C ASP A 346 -6.61 -12.67 -2.92
N GLY A 347 -7.41 -13.41 -2.18
CA GLY A 347 -6.97 -14.05 -0.95
C GLY A 347 -6.30 -15.40 -1.20
N ILE A 348 -5.33 -15.73 -0.37
CA ILE A 348 -4.70 -17.07 -0.34
C ILE A 348 -5.70 -18.15 0.07
N GLY A 349 -6.73 -17.81 0.83
CA GLY A 349 -7.89 -18.67 1.07
C GLY A 349 -8.92 -18.51 -0.06
N ILE A 350 -9.41 -19.60 -0.60
CA ILE A 350 -10.44 -19.60 -1.65
C ILE A 350 -11.71 -18.86 -1.16
N GLY A 351 -12.41 -18.18 -2.07
CA GLY A 351 -13.64 -17.43 -1.73
C GLY A 351 -13.37 -16.07 -1.07
N SER A 352 -12.11 -15.62 -0.95
CA SER A 352 -11.78 -14.30 -0.41
C SER A 352 -11.12 -13.41 -1.45
N SER A 353 -11.47 -12.13 -1.46
CA SER A 353 -10.89 -11.10 -2.33
C SER A 353 -11.22 -9.69 -1.84
N PHE A 354 -10.47 -8.71 -2.30
CA PHE A 354 -10.73 -7.30 -2.06
C PHE A 354 -10.43 -6.48 -3.31
N GLU A 355 -11.35 -5.59 -3.65
CA GLU A 355 -11.19 -4.63 -4.74
C GLU A 355 -11.49 -3.22 -4.25
N ARG A 356 -10.72 -2.25 -4.77
CA ARG A 356 -10.93 -0.83 -4.50
C ARG A 356 -10.74 0.00 -5.75
N PHE A 357 -11.74 0.80 -6.09
CA PHE A 357 -11.63 1.91 -7.02
C PHE A 357 -11.64 3.21 -6.23
N SER A 358 -10.71 4.10 -6.50
CA SER A 358 -10.62 5.39 -5.83
C SER A 358 -10.32 6.50 -6.81
N ALA A 359 -10.88 7.69 -6.54
CA ALA A 359 -10.52 8.91 -7.24
C ALA A 359 -10.48 10.06 -6.24
N ARG A 360 -9.55 10.99 -6.42
CA ARG A 360 -9.38 12.18 -5.57
C ARG A 360 -9.08 13.40 -6.41
N VAL A 361 -9.62 14.53 -5.98
CA VAL A 361 -9.39 15.86 -6.54
C VAL A 361 -9.03 16.80 -5.40
N ASN A 362 -7.89 17.44 -5.49
CA ASN A 362 -7.50 18.54 -4.62
C ASN A 362 -7.21 19.76 -5.50
N MET A 363 -7.83 20.88 -5.19
CA MET A 363 -7.68 22.13 -5.94
C MET A 363 -7.61 23.29 -4.97
N ASP A 364 -6.62 24.14 -5.13
CA ASP A 364 -6.49 25.42 -4.44
C ASP A 364 -6.50 26.54 -5.46
N ASN A 365 -7.29 27.58 -5.20
CA ASN A 365 -7.45 28.72 -6.09
C ASN A 365 -7.35 30.04 -5.34
N LYS A 366 -6.40 30.88 -5.73
CA LYS A 366 -6.26 32.24 -5.27
C LYS A 366 -7.05 33.16 -6.20
N ILE A 367 -8.32 33.41 -5.88
CA ILE A 367 -9.25 34.19 -6.71
C ILE A 367 -8.81 35.66 -6.74
N THR A 368 -8.43 36.20 -5.58
CA THR A 368 -7.94 37.57 -5.41
C THR A 368 -6.82 37.57 -4.36
N ASN A 369 -6.25 38.75 -4.09
CA ASN A 369 -5.25 38.87 -3.02
C ASN A 369 -5.84 38.72 -1.60
N TRP A 370 -7.15 38.80 -1.47
CA TRP A 370 -7.85 38.68 -0.19
C TRP A 370 -8.75 37.44 -0.10
N LEU A 371 -9.00 36.73 -1.21
CA LEU A 371 -9.85 35.52 -1.25
C LEU A 371 -9.12 34.36 -1.90
N SER A 372 -8.96 33.30 -1.15
CA SER A 372 -8.54 31.99 -1.65
C SER A 372 -9.61 30.95 -1.33
N THR A 373 -9.76 29.95 -2.20
CA THR A 373 -10.70 28.85 -2.01
C THR A 373 -9.97 27.51 -2.22
N GLY A 374 -10.44 26.47 -1.56
CA GLY A 374 -9.95 25.12 -1.79
C GLY A 374 -11.06 24.10 -1.84
N LEU A 375 -10.86 23.08 -2.64
CA LEU A 375 -11.73 21.92 -2.77
C LEU A 375 -10.89 20.65 -2.56
N ARG A 376 -11.35 19.80 -1.68
CA ARG A 376 -10.84 18.43 -1.47
C ARG A 376 -12.01 17.48 -1.64
N ALA A 377 -11.95 16.61 -2.61
CA ALA A 377 -13.00 15.64 -2.83
C ALA A 377 -12.41 14.28 -3.15
N SER A 378 -12.98 13.23 -2.57
CA SER A 378 -12.61 11.86 -2.94
C SER A 378 -13.82 10.94 -2.92
N VAL A 379 -13.76 9.94 -3.80
CA VAL A 379 -14.70 8.83 -3.85
C VAL A 379 -13.92 7.53 -3.82
N ALA A 380 -14.38 6.58 -3.03
CA ALA A 380 -13.87 5.23 -3.04
C ALA A 380 -15.02 4.24 -3.04
N LYS A 381 -14.92 3.24 -3.92
CA LYS A 381 -15.81 2.09 -3.94
C LYS A 381 -14.99 0.86 -3.62
N THR A 382 -15.42 0.11 -2.60
CA THR A 382 -14.78 -1.14 -2.18
C THR A 382 -15.73 -2.30 -2.35
N GLN A 383 -15.17 -3.47 -2.62
CA GLN A 383 -15.86 -4.74 -2.55
C GLN A 383 -14.94 -5.75 -1.88
N GLN A 384 -15.42 -6.39 -0.83
CA GLN A 384 -14.70 -7.41 -0.10
C GLN A 384 -15.52 -8.70 -0.09
N ASN A 385 -14.91 -9.83 -0.43
CA ASN A 385 -15.47 -11.15 -0.24
C ASN A 385 -14.84 -11.78 0.99
N ASN A 386 -15.68 -12.11 1.99
CA ASN A 386 -15.25 -12.56 3.32
C ASN A 386 -15.70 -13.99 3.62
N THR A 387 -15.86 -14.85 2.63
CA THR A 387 -16.44 -16.18 2.83
C THR A 387 -15.61 -17.02 3.80
N ILE A 388 -14.28 -16.89 3.74
CA ILE A 388 -13.36 -17.66 4.60
C ILE A 388 -13.24 -17.09 6.03
N ASP A 389 -13.55 -15.80 6.22
CA ASP A 389 -13.30 -15.08 7.47
C ASP A 389 -14.30 -15.42 8.58
N ASN A 390 -15.37 -16.14 8.30
CA ASN A 390 -16.32 -16.64 9.31
C ASN A 390 -15.72 -17.68 10.28
N GLY A 391 -14.38 -17.77 10.33
CA GLY A 391 -13.61 -18.45 11.37
C GLY A 391 -13.69 -19.97 11.35
N ASN A 392 -14.70 -20.53 10.72
CA ASN A 392 -14.94 -21.96 10.73
C ASN A 392 -14.27 -22.71 9.59
N ILE A 393 -14.12 -22.10 8.40
CA ILE A 393 -13.62 -22.83 7.22
C ILE A 393 -12.18 -23.30 7.41
N ILE A 394 -11.28 -22.42 7.88
CA ILE A 394 -9.88 -22.81 8.13
C ILE A 394 -9.80 -23.87 9.24
N ARG A 395 -10.53 -23.66 10.34
CA ARG A 395 -10.57 -24.63 11.44
C ARG A 395 -11.14 -25.96 10.96
N THR A 396 -12.23 -25.94 10.20
CA THR A 396 -12.83 -27.15 9.64
C THR A 396 -11.86 -27.87 8.70
N ALA A 397 -11.11 -27.15 7.87
CA ALA A 397 -10.11 -27.74 6.99
C ALA A 397 -8.96 -28.43 7.75
N ILE A 398 -8.58 -27.90 8.92
CA ILE A 398 -7.56 -28.54 9.77
C ILE A 398 -8.12 -29.79 10.47
N GLN A 399 -9.41 -29.80 10.79
CA GLN A 399 -10.07 -30.84 11.57
C GLN A 399 -10.76 -31.90 10.69
N GLN A 400 -10.97 -31.61 9.41
CA GLN A 400 -11.67 -32.51 8.50
C GLN A 400 -10.86 -33.77 8.24
N LEU A 401 -11.57 -34.88 8.07
CA LEU A 401 -10.98 -36.21 7.93
C LEU A 401 -10.31 -36.37 6.57
N PRO A 402 -9.09 -36.94 6.50
CA PRO A 402 -8.38 -37.14 5.25
C PRO A 402 -9.00 -38.23 4.35
N GLU A 403 -9.91 -39.06 4.87
CA GLU A 403 -10.68 -40.06 4.12
C GLU A 403 -11.79 -39.47 3.27
N VAL A 404 -12.25 -38.25 3.60
CA VAL A 404 -13.31 -37.56 2.86
C VAL A 404 -12.69 -36.83 1.66
N PRO A 405 -13.13 -37.08 0.42
CA PRO A 405 -12.63 -36.34 -0.74
C PRO A 405 -13.24 -34.94 -0.79
N ALA A 406 -12.52 -33.97 -1.37
CA ALA A 406 -13.07 -32.62 -1.57
C ALA A 406 -14.28 -32.67 -2.54
N LYS A 407 -14.18 -33.50 -3.58
CA LYS A 407 -15.26 -33.83 -4.52
C LYS A 407 -15.32 -35.32 -4.79
N ASN A 408 -16.50 -35.83 -4.92
CA ASN A 408 -16.76 -37.19 -5.39
C ASN A 408 -16.53 -37.31 -6.90
N PRO A 409 -16.36 -38.53 -7.45
CA PRO A 409 -16.19 -38.76 -8.88
C PRO A 409 -17.36 -38.26 -9.76
N ASP A 410 -18.54 -38.15 -9.19
CA ASP A 410 -19.74 -37.59 -9.85
C ASP A 410 -19.80 -36.04 -9.84
N GLY A 411 -18.83 -35.40 -9.21
CA GLY A 411 -18.74 -33.94 -9.09
C GLY A 411 -19.48 -33.37 -7.88
N SER A 412 -20.19 -34.17 -7.12
CA SER A 412 -20.80 -33.77 -5.85
C SER A 412 -19.72 -33.49 -4.80
N TRP A 413 -20.08 -32.72 -3.77
CA TRP A 413 -19.16 -32.48 -2.66
C TRP A 413 -18.96 -33.71 -1.81
N GLY A 414 -17.72 -34.02 -1.48
CA GLY A 414 -17.41 -35.09 -0.54
C GLY A 414 -17.92 -34.76 0.84
N MET A 415 -18.54 -35.74 1.50
CA MET A 415 -19.13 -35.58 2.81
C MET A 415 -18.82 -36.76 3.70
N GLN A 416 -18.80 -36.53 4.99
CA GLN A 416 -18.62 -37.59 5.97
C GLN A 416 -19.90 -38.43 6.03
N SER A 417 -19.79 -39.74 5.82
CA SER A 417 -20.94 -40.67 5.75
C SER A 417 -21.53 -40.98 7.12
N GLU A 418 -20.76 -40.91 8.19
CA GLU A 418 -21.18 -41.25 9.53
C GLU A 418 -20.66 -40.24 10.55
N ASN A 419 -21.43 -40.00 11.63
CA ASN A 419 -20.99 -39.22 12.77
C ASN A 419 -20.05 -40.05 13.63
N MET A 420 -18.80 -40.17 13.20
CA MET A 420 -17.79 -40.88 13.96
C MET A 420 -17.33 -40.05 15.14
N TYR A 421 -17.43 -40.63 16.31
CA TYR A 421 -16.98 -40.05 17.57
C TYR A 421 -17.69 -38.75 17.98
N GLY A 422 -18.95 -38.55 17.51
CA GLY A 422 -19.76 -37.38 17.91
C GLY A 422 -19.37 -36.06 17.26
N THR A 423 -18.47 -36.09 16.26
CA THR A 423 -18.01 -34.86 15.58
C THR A 423 -18.30 -34.96 14.10
N TYR A 424 -19.01 -33.97 13.59
CA TYR A 424 -19.31 -33.82 12.18
C TYR A 424 -18.70 -32.53 11.65
N PHE A 425 -17.99 -32.63 10.54
CA PHE A 425 -17.40 -31.49 9.87
C PHE A 425 -17.98 -31.32 8.47
N THR A 426 -18.33 -30.12 8.14
CA THR A 426 -18.75 -29.76 6.79
C THR A 426 -17.58 -29.78 5.82
N ASN A 427 -17.85 -29.86 4.52
CA ASN A 427 -16.82 -29.72 3.51
C ASN A 427 -16.36 -28.25 3.41
N PRO A 428 -15.13 -27.90 3.81
CA PRO A 428 -14.68 -26.52 3.87
C PRO A 428 -14.55 -25.85 2.49
N VAL A 429 -14.30 -26.65 1.43
CA VAL A 429 -14.24 -26.14 0.05
C VAL A 429 -15.64 -25.81 -0.44
N ALA A 430 -16.62 -26.66 -0.16
CA ALA A 430 -18.04 -26.40 -0.47
C ALA A 430 -18.51 -25.12 0.22
N GLU A 431 -18.24 -24.99 1.52
CA GLU A 431 -18.60 -23.77 2.26
C GLU A 431 -17.96 -22.53 1.68
N ALA A 432 -16.68 -22.57 1.35
CA ALA A 432 -15.95 -21.42 0.81
C ALA A 432 -16.46 -20.97 -0.56
N LEU A 433 -16.92 -21.90 -1.41
CA LEU A 433 -17.34 -21.62 -2.78
C LEU A 433 -18.86 -21.43 -2.96
N MET A 434 -19.67 -22.03 -2.11
CA MET A 434 -21.13 -21.95 -2.22
C MET A 434 -21.73 -20.80 -1.42
N ARG A 435 -21.09 -20.41 -0.33
CA ARG A 435 -21.55 -19.24 0.43
C ARG A 435 -21.20 -17.95 -0.30
N GLU A 436 -22.14 -17.04 -0.28
CA GLU A 436 -21.92 -15.65 -0.69
C GLU A 436 -21.84 -14.78 0.57
N ASN A 437 -20.70 -14.19 0.82
CA ASN A 437 -20.50 -13.24 1.91
C ASN A 437 -19.62 -12.10 1.40
N TYR A 438 -20.27 -11.01 0.98
CA TYR A 438 -19.56 -9.86 0.46
C TYR A 438 -20.09 -8.56 1.06
N GLU A 439 -19.16 -7.65 1.21
CA GLU A 439 -19.37 -6.29 1.67
C GLU A 439 -19.05 -5.30 0.54
N LYS A 440 -19.98 -4.39 0.27
CA LYS A 440 -19.80 -3.31 -0.71
C LYS A 440 -19.83 -1.97 0.00
N GLY A 441 -18.73 -1.25 -0.04
CA GLY A 441 -18.57 0.08 0.53
C GLY A 441 -18.57 1.17 -0.54
N LEU A 442 -19.17 2.30 -0.23
CA LEU A 442 -19.03 3.54 -0.97
C LEU A 442 -18.71 4.65 0.04
N GLN A 443 -17.59 5.31 -0.14
CA GLN A 443 -17.20 6.47 0.64
C GLN A 443 -17.09 7.68 -0.25
N LEU A 444 -17.73 8.78 0.17
CA LEU A 444 -17.63 10.10 -0.44
C LEU A 444 -17.11 11.05 0.62
N TYR A 445 -16.07 11.78 0.30
CA TYR A 445 -15.53 12.83 1.13
C TYR A 445 -15.49 14.11 0.30
N VAL A 446 -15.99 15.19 0.86
CA VAL A 446 -15.93 16.54 0.26
C VAL A 446 -15.60 17.52 1.35
N ASP A 447 -14.63 18.37 1.08
CA ASP A 447 -14.26 19.51 1.89
C ASP A 447 -14.09 20.72 0.97
N PHE A 448 -14.79 21.78 1.29
CA PHE A 448 -14.69 23.08 0.62
C PHE A 448 -14.40 24.16 1.65
N PHE A 449 -13.38 24.95 1.41
CA PHE A 449 -13.07 26.08 2.27
C PHE A 449 -12.82 27.36 1.49
N ALA A 450 -13.03 28.48 2.16
CA ALA A 450 -12.74 29.82 1.69
C ALA A 450 -11.97 30.58 2.77
N ASP A 451 -10.79 31.05 2.41
CA ASP A 451 -9.95 31.91 3.24
C ASP A 451 -10.10 33.38 2.81
N ILE A 452 -10.59 34.18 3.72
CA ILE A 452 -10.81 35.62 3.51
C ILE A 452 -9.79 36.39 4.36
N THR A 453 -8.82 37.01 3.72
CA THR A 453 -7.86 37.89 4.39
C THR A 453 -8.53 39.22 4.68
N LEU A 454 -8.98 39.40 5.92
CA LEU A 454 -9.65 40.61 6.37
C LEU A 454 -8.65 41.75 6.61
N TYR A 455 -7.47 41.41 7.11
CA TYR A 455 -6.38 42.32 7.40
C TYR A 455 -5.03 41.59 7.35
N LYS A 456 -3.92 42.30 7.31
CA LYS A 456 -2.58 41.70 7.33
C LYS A 456 -2.39 40.88 8.62
N GLY A 457 -2.27 39.58 8.49
CA GLY A 457 -2.15 38.65 9.63
C GLY A 457 -3.49 38.17 10.21
N LEU A 458 -4.65 38.62 9.67
CA LEU A 458 -5.99 38.16 10.08
C LEU A 458 -6.72 37.52 8.90
N VAL A 459 -6.89 36.20 8.96
CA VAL A 459 -7.61 35.40 7.96
C VAL A 459 -8.86 34.82 8.61
N PHE A 460 -10.00 34.99 7.98
CA PHE A 460 -11.22 34.27 8.32
C PHE A 460 -11.39 33.10 7.37
N ARG A 461 -11.45 31.89 7.93
CA ARG A 461 -11.74 30.65 7.17
C ARG A 461 -13.18 30.25 7.41
N ALA A 462 -13.91 30.05 6.32
CA ALA A 462 -15.16 29.34 6.29
C ALA A 462 -14.95 27.98 5.62
N GLU A 463 -15.35 26.90 6.30
CA GLU A 463 -15.12 25.53 5.83
C GLU A 463 -16.40 24.72 5.96
N TYR A 464 -16.69 23.93 4.94
CA TYR A 464 -17.78 22.96 4.93
C TYR A 464 -17.23 21.61 4.48
N ALA A 465 -17.28 20.65 5.39
CA ALA A 465 -16.80 19.30 5.12
C ALA A 465 -17.90 18.27 5.38
N GLY A 466 -17.95 17.26 4.52
CA GLY A 466 -18.85 16.13 4.64
C GLY A 466 -18.17 14.82 4.31
N ASN A 467 -18.44 13.80 5.12
CA ASN A 467 -18.08 12.43 4.86
C ASN A 467 -19.35 11.58 4.84
N TYR A 468 -19.59 10.93 3.72
CA TYR A 468 -20.69 9.98 3.55
C TYR A 468 -20.11 8.60 3.35
N TYR A 469 -20.51 7.69 4.22
CA TYR A 469 -20.14 6.30 4.15
C TYR A 469 -21.40 5.45 4.05
N TYR A 470 -21.44 4.60 3.03
CA TYR A 470 -22.48 3.60 2.83
C TYR A 470 -21.83 2.22 2.71
N ASN A 471 -22.31 1.30 3.52
CA ASN A 471 -21.86 -0.09 3.51
C ASN A 471 -23.06 -1.01 3.36
N ASN A 472 -22.92 -2.02 2.52
CA ASN A 472 -23.94 -3.05 2.28
C ASN A 472 -23.30 -4.42 2.43
N ASN A 473 -23.66 -5.09 3.49
CA ASN A 473 -23.26 -6.46 3.75
C ASN A 473 -24.34 -7.41 3.25
N TYR A 474 -23.94 -8.36 2.42
CA TYR A 474 -24.80 -9.40 1.87
C TYR A 474 -24.24 -10.77 2.25
N GLN A 475 -25.08 -11.58 2.87
CA GLN A 475 -24.77 -12.96 3.24
C GLN A 475 -25.86 -13.88 2.72
N TYR A 476 -25.44 -14.91 2.02
CA TYR A 476 -26.32 -15.97 1.55
C TYR A 476 -25.63 -17.33 1.67
N THR A 477 -26.30 -18.24 2.34
CA THR A 477 -25.93 -19.66 2.43
C THR A 477 -26.99 -20.46 1.72
N PRO A 478 -26.67 -21.09 0.58
CA PRO A 478 -27.68 -21.94 -0.12
C PRO A 478 -27.99 -23.17 0.70
N SER A 479 -29.13 -23.77 0.42
CA SER A 479 -29.44 -25.10 0.95
C SER A 479 -28.52 -26.12 0.30
N TYR A 480 -27.94 -27.00 1.10
CA TYR A 480 -27.20 -28.16 0.62
C TYR A 480 -27.22 -29.30 1.63
N ASP A 481 -27.09 -30.49 1.12
CA ASP A 481 -27.11 -31.71 1.90
C ASP A 481 -25.69 -32.02 2.38
N TYR A 482 -25.55 -32.19 3.68
CA TYR A 482 -24.31 -32.61 4.32
C TYR A 482 -24.23 -34.14 4.51
N GLY A 483 -25.20 -34.89 4.00
CA GLY A 483 -25.30 -36.33 4.17
C GLY A 483 -25.99 -36.74 5.48
N LEU A 484 -25.66 -36.15 6.61
CA LEU A 484 -26.28 -36.42 7.91
C LEU A 484 -27.39 -35.42 8.25
N TYR A 485 -27.35 -34.25 7.70
CA TYR A 485 -28.41 -33.24 7.80
C TYR A 485 -28.41 -32.32 6.59
N THR A 486 -29.53 -31.71 6.30
CA THR A 486 -29.66 -30.74 5.23
C THR A 486 -29.58 -29.33 5.82
N GLN A 487 -28.70 -28.49 5.29
CA GLN A 487 -28.68 -27.07 5.59
C GLN A 487 -29.79 -26.36 4.82
N GLU A 488 -30.69 -25.69 5.54
CA GLU A 488 -31.67 -24.81 4.89
C GLU A 488 -30.98 -23.52 4.38
N SER A 489 -31.56 -22.94 3.34
CA SER A 489 -31.06 -21.67 2.82
C SER A 489 -31.27 -20.55 3.83
N LEU A 490 -30.22 -19.79 4.08
CA LEU A 490 -30.22 -18.61 4.95
C LEU A 490 -29.71 -17.42 4.18
N GLY A 491 -30.39 -16.30 4.30
CA GLY A 491 -29.94 -15.06 3.67
C GLY A 491 -30.19 -13.86 4.57
N SER A 492 -29.25 -12.93 4.58
CA SER A 492 -29.37 -11.64 5.25
C SER A 492 -28.80 -10.53 4.39
N ARG A 493 -29.36 -9.35 4.52
CA ARG A 493 -28.85 -8.12 3.94
C ARG A 493 -28.98 -7.00 4.95
N SER A 494 -27.89 -6.29 5.20
CA SER A 494 -27.84 -5.08 6.01
C SER A 494 -27.18 -3.94 5.24
N ALA A 495 -27.63 -2.72 5.46
CA ALA A 495 -27.11 -1.51 4.82
C ALA A 495 -26.86 -0.42 5.86
#